data_8c1319af824881810456be2370ac8c50
#
_entry.id   8c1319af824881810456be2370ac8c50
#
_cell.length_a   1.000
_cell.length_b   1.000
_cell.length_c   1.000
_cell.angle_alpha   90.00
_cell.angle_beta   90.00
_cell.angle_gamma   90.00
#
_symmetry.space_group_name_H-M   'P 1'
#
loop_
_entity.id
_entity.type
_entity.pdbx_description
1 polymer ?
#
loop_
_entity_poly.entity_id
_entity_poly.type
_entity_poly.pdbx_seq_one_letter_code
_entity_poly.pdbx_strand_id
1 'polypeptide(L)'
;MQNVVLFFAGSFYPIHINHLNMIFAAQHHFTKKGFNVQKTIVVPSHFGSLEKKFTGLEKKDDYRQCQLLNFLHDYENIEINFDLMNSDTNIGLRKFVADLKNYYVSNGSKFIQI
;
A
#
# COMPACT_ATOMS: atom_id res chain seq x y z
N MET A 1 -8.95 -19.91 -11.85
CA MET A 1 -9.28 -18.75 -11.01
C MET A 1 -8.27 -17.62 -11.26
N GLN A 2 -8.74 -16.45 -11.58
CA GLN A 2 -7.86 -15.30 -11.85
C GLN A 2 -7.22 -14.80 -10.56
N ASN A 3 -5.92 -14.63 -10.57
CA ASN A 3 -5.17 -14.04 -9.46
C ASN A 3 -5.32 -12.53 -9.45
N VAL A 4 -5.46 -11.97 -8.24
CA VAL A 4 -5.55 -10.53 -8.01
C VAL A 4 -4.57 -10.13 -6.91
N VAL A 5 -3.83 -9.06 -7.15
CA VAL A 5 -3.05 -8.36 -6.14
C VAL A 5 -3.70 -7.00 -5.95
N LEU A 6 -4.08 -6.71 -4.71
CA LEU A 6 -4.63 -5.40 -4.35
C LEU A 6 -3.51 -4.49 -3.87
N PHE A 7 -3.63 -3.20 -4.11
CA PHE A 7 -2.71 -2.24 -3.49
C PHE A 7 -3.48 -1.09 -2.84
N PHE A 8 -2.93 -0.62 -1.75
CA PHE A 8 -3.48 0.49 -0.98
C PHE A 8 -2.37 1.48 -0.68
N ALA A 9 -2.42 2.62 -1.36
CA ALA A 9 -1.44 3.67 -1.20
C ALA A 9 -2.01 4.80 -0.35
N GLY A 10 -1.17 5.40 0.47
CA GLY A 10 -1.61 6.51 1.31
C GLY A 10 -0.50 7.08 2.16
N SER A 11 -0.81 8.16 2.83
CA SER A 11 0.11 8.83 3.74
C SER A 11 0.34 8.02 5.01
N PHE A 12 -0.71 7.40 5.54
CA PHE A 12 -0.67 6.61 6.78
C PHE A 12 0.08 7.35 7.90
N TYR A 13 -0.44 8.49 8.27
CA TYR A 13 0.18 9.39 9.25
C TYR A 13 -0.82 9.75 10.35
N PRO A 14 -1.16 8.80 11.23
CA PRO A 14 -0.82 7.38 11.23
C PRO A 14 -1.82 6.50 10.45
N ILE A 15 -1.50 5.22 10.32
CA ILE A 15 -2.49 4.21 9.89
C ILE A 15 -3.50 4.00 11.03
N HIS A 16 -4.76 3.70 10.68
CA HIS A 16 -5.82 3.46 11.67
C HIS A 16 -6.79 2.37 11.22
N ILE A 17 -7.74 2.04 12.08
CA ILE A 17 -8.66 0.91 11.88
C ILE A 17 -9.48 1.02 10.59
N ASN A 18 -9.85 2.22 10.15
CA ASN A 18 -10.60 2.37 8.92
C ASN A 18 -9.80 1.97 7.68
N HIS A 19 -8.49 2.20 7.69
CA HIS A 19 -7.60 1.70 6.63
C HIS A 19 -7.66 0.18 6.56
N LEU A 20 -7.60 -0.50 7.70
CA LEU A 20 -7.67 -1.95 7.76
C LEU A 20 -9.03 -2.47 7.30
N ASN A 21 -10.10 -1.79 7.70
CA ASN A 21 -11.45 -2.15 7.27
C ASN A 21 -11.62 -2.03 5.75
N MET A 22 -11.02 -1.04 5.13
CA MET A 22 -11.04 -0.88 3.67
C MET A 22 -10.31 -2.03 2.98
N ILE A 23 -9.18 -2.47 3.52
CA ILE A 23 -8.43 -3.62 2.99
C ILE A 23 -9.29 -4.88 3.06
N PHE A 24 -9.88 -5.18 4.22
CA PHE A 24 -10.71 -6.37 4.39
C PHE A 24 -11.95 -6.35 3.50
N ALA A 25 -12.60 -5.20 3.37
CA ALA A 25 -13.76 -5.06 2.50
C ALA A 25 -13.40 -5.35 1.04
N ALA A 26 -12.26 -4.84 0.58
CA ALA A 26 -11.79 -5.09 -0.78
C ALA A 26 -11.42 -6.55 -1.00
N GLN A 27 -10.70 -7.16 -0.08
CA GLN A 27 -10.34 -8.58 -0.14
C GLN A 27 -11.59 -9.45 -0.21
N HIS A 28 -12.57 -9.19 0.64
CA HIS A 28 -13.83 -9.92 0.66
C HIS A 28 -14.59 -9.76 -0.66
N HIS A 29 -14.68 -8.53 -1.17
CA HIS A 29 -15.38 -8.23 -2.42
C HIS A 29 -14.85 -9.04 -3.60
N PHE A 30 -13.53 -9.06 -3.79
CA PHE A 30 -12.93 -9.77 -4.91
C PHE A 30 -12.96 -11.28 -4.72
N THR A 31 -12.77 -11.76 -3.50
CA THR A 31 -12.91 -13.19 -3.18
C THR A 31 -14.32 -13.69 -3.50
N LYS A 32 -15.32 -12.92 -3.12
CA LYS A 32 -16.74 -13.26 -3.37
C LYS A 32 -17.07 -13.27 -4.87
N LYS A 33 -16.37 -12.47 -5.67
CA LYS A 33 -16.53 -12.47 -7.14
C LYS A 33 -15.81 -13.63 -7.82
N GLY A 34 -15.12 -14.49 -7.10
CA GLY A 34 -14.44 -15.65 -7.65
C GLY A 34 -12.97 -15.43 -8.00
N PHE A 35 -12.39 -14.31 -7.62
CA PHE A 35 -10.95 -14.06 -7.79
C PHE A 35 -10.14 -14.69 -6.67
N ASN A 36 -8.91 -15.09 -6.98
CA ASN A 36 -7.93 -15.48 -5.97
C ASN A 36 -7.15 -14.25 -5.53
N VAL A 37 -7.51 -13.68 -4.38
CA VAL A 37 -6.78 -12.53 -3.82
C VAL A 37 -5.51 -13.04 -3.17
N GLN A 38 -4.38 -12.86 -3.84
CA GLN A 38 -3.09 -13.36 -3.38
C GLN A 38 -2.58 -12.58 -2.18
N LYS A 39 -2.65 -11.25 -2.25
CA LYS A 39 -2.20 -10.35 -1.19
C LYS A 39 -2.68 -8.93 -1.44
N THR A 40 -2.56 -8.12 -0.41
CA THR A 40 -2.71 -6.66 -0.50
C THR A 40 -1.37 -6.02 -0.17
N ILE A 41 -0.91 -5.12 -1.03
CA ILE A 41 0.34 -4.39 -0.81
C ILE A 41 -0.01 -2.98 -0.33
N VAL A 42 0.48 -2.64 0.86
CA VAL A 42 0.34 -1.30 1.44
C VAL A 42 1.57 -0.50 1.06
N VAL A 43 1.37 0.64 0.42
CA VAL A 43 2.45 1.49 -0.10
C VAL A 43 2.37 2.87 0.58
N PRO A 44 3.17 3.11 1.62
CA PRO A 44 3.22 4.44 2.25
C PRO A 44 3.95 5.44 1.36
N SER A 45 3.41 6.65 1.31
CA SER A 45 3.95 7.75 0.49
C SER A 45 5.30 8.23 0.98
N HIS A 46 6.11 8.74 0.06
CA HIS A 46 7.34 9.46 0.39
C HIS A 46 7.02 10.73 1.17
N PHE A 47 7.88 11.09 2.14
CA PHE A 47 7.67 12.30 2.94
C PHE A 47 7.55 13.57 2.09
N GLY A 48 8.27 13.63 0.98
CA GLY A 48 8.16 14.77 0.04
C GLY A 48 6.74 15.03 -0.46
N SER A 49 5.95 13.98 -0.65
CA SER A 49 4.53 14.12 -1.02
C SER A 49 3.68 14.62 0.13
N LEU A 50 3.98 14.17 1.37
CA LEU A 50 3.30 14.65 2.58
C LEU A 50 3.60 16.13 2.84
N GLU A 51 4.85 16.54 2.66
CA GLU A 51 5.31 17.91 2.89
C GLU A 51 4.62 18.90 1.95
N LYS A 52 4.38 18.50 0.69
CA LYS A 52 3.62 19.31 -0.26
C LYS A 52 2.17 19.49 0.14
N LYS A 53 1.60 18.48 0.79
CA LYS A 53 0.19 18.45 1.19
C LYS A 53 -0.06 19.19 2.50
N PHE A 54 0.88 19.11 3.44
CA PHE A 54 0.75 19.67 4.78
C PHE A 54 1.98 20.50 5.11
N THR A 55 1.88 21.80 4.98
CA THR A 55 2.96 22.76 5.28
C THR A 55 3.38 22.65 6.75
N GLY A 56 4.69 22.58 7.00
CA GLY A 56 5.23 22.53 8.35
C GLY A 56 5.14 21.17 9.02
N LEU A 57 4.78 20.13 8.28
CA LEU A 57 4.73 18.77 8.83
C LEU A 57 6.13 18.28 9.19
N GLU A 58 6.27 17.75 10.40
CA GLU A 58 7.52 17.16 10.86
C GLU A 58 7.74 15.80 10.22
N LYS A 59 8.98 15.53 9.76
CA LYS A 59 9.34 14.23 9.20
C LYS A 59 9.41 13.18 10.31
N LYS A 60 8.57 12.16 10.23
CA LYS A 60 8.48 11.07 11.20
C LYS A 60 8.45 9.71 10.51
N ASP A 61 9.37 9.48 9.55
CA ASP A 61 9.39 8.24 8.78
C ASP A 61 9.59 7.01 9.66
N ASP A 62 10.47 7.08 10.65
CA ASP A 62 10.67 5.97 11.59
C ASP A 62 9.39 5.66 12.37
N TYR A 63 8.69 6.67 12.82
CA TYR A 63 7.42 6.54 13.52
C TYR A 63 6.36 5.91 12.60
N ARG A 64 6.22 6.42 11.37
CA ARG A 64 5.27 5.88 10.38
C ARG A 64 5.55 4.41 10.09
N GLN A 65 6.82 4.06 9.91
CA GLN A 65 7.24 2.69 9.63
C GLN A 65 6.91 1.76 10.80
N CYS A 66 7.23 2.17 12.02
CA CYS A 66 6.90 1.42 13.23
C CYS A 66 5.39 1.22 13.39
N GLN A 67 4.59 2.25 13.15
CA GLN A 67 3.14 2.17 13.27
C GLN A 67 2.56 1.18 12.25
N LEU A 68 3.02 1.24 11.01
CA LEU A 68 2.58 0.32 9.97
C LEU A 68 2.94 -1.14 10.30
N LEU A 69 4.17 -1.38 10.73
CA LEU A 69 4.62 -2.73 11.10
C LEU A 69 3.82 -3.27 12.29
N ASN A 70 3.66 -2.48 13.35
CA ASN A 70 2.92 -2.90 14.53
C ASN A 70 1.45 -3.17 14.23
N PHE A 71 0.85 -2.38 13.35
CA PHE A 71 -0.57 -2.49 13.05
C PHE A 71 -0.89 -3.66 12.12
N LEU A 72 0.01 -3.99 11.20
CA LEU A 72 -0.26 -4.95 10.12
C LEU A 72 0.48 -6.28 10.23
N HIS A 73 1.40 -6.46 11.18
CA HIS A 73 2.27 -7.64 11.23
C HIS A 73 1.51 -8.97 11.45
N ASP A 74 0.32 -8.93 12.05
CA ASP A 74 -0.47 -10.14 12.32
C ASP A 74 -1.22 -10.67 11.09
N TYR A 75 -1.20 -9.93 9.99
CA TYR A 75 -1.98 -10.27 8.79
C TYR A 75 -1.05 -10.77 7.68
N GLU A 76 -1.01 -12.08 7.49
CA GLU A 76 -0.10 -12.74 6.54
C GLU A 76 -0.30 -12.32 5.08
N ASN A 77 -1.53 -11.98 4.71
CA ASN A 77 -1.85 -11.59 3.34
C ASN A 77 -1.74 -10.09 3.08
N ILE A 78 -1.22 -9.33 4.03
CA ILE A 78 -0.95 -7.90 3.89
C ILE A 78 0.57 -7.70 3.92
N GLU A 79 1.10 -7.21 2.81
CA GLU A 79 2.52 -6.91 2.64
C GLU A 79 2.70 -5.40 2.62
N ILE A 80 3.73 -4.90 3.31
CA ILE A 80 4.06 -3.48 3.28
C ILE A 80 5.28 -3.30 2.39
N ASN A 81 5.19 -2.42 1.41
CA ASN A 81 6.32 -2.06 0.57
C ASN A 81 6.80 -0.65 0.93
N PHE A 82 7.96 -0.58 1.57
CA PHE A 82 8.55 0.68 2.04
C PHE A 82 9.50 1.34 1.03
N ASP A 83 9.64 0.78 -0.16
CA ASP A 83 10.66 1.25 -1.11
C ASP A 83 10.46 2.71 -1.52
N LEU A 84 9.22 3.12 -1.75
CA LEU A 84 8.92 4.51 -2.08
C LEU A 84 9.19 5.44 -0.89
N MET A 85 8.74 5.06 0.30
CA MET A 85 8.92 5.85 1.51
C MET A 85 10.40 6.06 1.85
N ASN A 86 11.22 5.03 1.67
CA ASN A 86 12.64 5.03 2.02
C ASN A 86 13.56 5.47 0.87
N SER A 87 13.00 5.83 -0.28
CA SER A 87 13.78 6.31 -1.42
C SER A 87 14.46 7.65 -1.10
N ASP A 88 15.69 7.81 -1.59
CA ASP A 88 16.44 9.07 -1.42
C ASP A 88 15.77 10.23 -2.13
N THR A 89 15.09 9.95 -3.26
CA THR A 89 14.36 10.92 -4.03
C THR A 89 12.89 10.52 -4.16
N ASN A 90 12.00 11.49 -4.20
CA ASN A 90 10.59 11.22 -4.42
C ASN A 90 10.32 11.04 -5.92
N ILE A 91 10.28 9.78 -6.36
CA ILE A 91 9.95 9.45 -7.77
C ILE A 91 8.47 9.60 -8.07
N GLY A 92 7.64 9.80 -7.03
CA GLY A 92 6.20 9.91 -7.14
C GLY A 92 5.48 8.58 -7.06
N LEU A 93 4.30 8.63 -6.44
CA LEU A 93 3.48 7.44 -6.23
C LEU A 93 3.04 6.82 -7.57
N ARG A 94 2.67 7.65 -8.54
CA ARG A 94 2.18 7.18 -9.84
C ARG A 94 3.20 6.31 -10.56
N LYS A 95 4.45 6.75 -10.61
CA LYS A 95 5.52 5.98 -11.26
C LYS A 95 5.82 4.70 -10.50
N PHE A 96 5.90 4.78 -9.17
CA PHE A 96 6.17 3.62 -8.32
C PHE A 96 5.09 2.54 -8.51
N VAL A 97 3.83 2.93 -8.47
CA VAL A 97 2.70 2.01 -8.65
C VAL A 97 2.67 1.43 -10.07
N ALA A 98 3.02 2.23 -11.08
CA ALA A 98 3.09 1.74 -12.46
C ALA A 98 4.13 0.61 -12.60
N ASP A 99 5.28 0.74 -11.96
CA ASP A 99 6.33 -0.28 -11.97
C ASP A 99 5.86 -1.56 -11.27
N LEU A 100 5.20 -1.45 -10.13
CA LEU A 100 4.59 -2.60 -9.44
C LEU A 100 3.53 -3.29 -10.31
N LYS A 101 2.68 -2.52 -10.94
CA LYS A 101 1.64 -3.04 -11.82
C LYS A 101 2.24 -3.85 -12.97
N ASN A 102 3.28 -3.32 -13.61
CA ASN A 102 3.96 -4.01 -14.69
C ASN A 102 4.49 -5.36 -14.24
N TYR A 103 5.08 -5.42 -13.07
CA TYR A 103 5.60 -6.68 -12.51
C TYR A 103 4.50 -7.71 -12.31
N TYR A 104 3.41 -7.35 -11.62
CA TYR A 104 2.34 -8.31 -11.30
C TYR A 104 1.52 -8.70 -12.51
N VAL A 105 1.24 -7.77 -13.41
CA VAL A 105 0.50 -8.07 -14.64
C VAL A 105 1.32 -8.99 -15.55
N SER A 106 2.63 -8.80 -15.63
CA SER A 106 3.53 -9.69 -16.40
C SER A 106 3.54 -11.11 -15.84
N ASN A 107 3.25 -11.28 -14.55
CA ASN A 107 3.18 -12.59 -13.90
C ASN A 107 1.75 -13.17 -13.87
N GLY A 108 0.83 -12.60 -14.63
CA GLY A 108 -0.51 -13.14 -14.82
C GLY A 108 -1.55 -12.73 -13.80
N SER A 109 -1.24 -11.76 -12.92
CA SER A 109 -2.19 -11.25 -11.94
C SER A 109 -2.84 -9.96 -12.40
N LYS A 110 -4.07 -9.71 -11.95
CA LYS A 110 -4.65 -8.37 -12.00
C LYS A 110 -4.08 -7.55 -10.85
N PHE A 111 -3.91 -6.26 -11.06
CA PHE A 111 -3.38 -5.34 -10.05
C PHE A 111 -4.39 -4.21 -9.87
N ILE A 112 -5.07 -4.17 -8.72
CA ILE A 112 -6.25 -3.33 -8.51
C ILE A 112 -6.06 -2.47 -7.27
N GLN A 113 -6.34 -1.18 -7.42
CA GLN A 113 -6.28 -0.21 -6.33
C GLN A 113 -7.52 -0.30 -5.45
N ILE A 114 -7.27 -0.27 -4.15
CA ILE A 114 -8.32 -0.08 -3.14
C ILE A 114 -8.72 1.38 -3.07
#